data_b5c90abf61eeeca1aca2c962742e5d10
#
_entry.id   b5c90abf61eeeca1aca2c962742e5d10
#
_cell.length_a   1.000
_cell.length_b   1.000
_cell.length_c   1.000
_cell.angle_alpha   90.00
_cell.angle_beta   90.00
_cell.angle_gamma   90.00
#
_symmetry.space_group_name_H-M   'P 1'
#
loop_
_entity.id
_entity.type
_entity.pdbx_description
1 polymer ?
#
loop_
_entity_poly.entity_id
_entity_poly.type
_entity_poly.pdbx_seq_one_letter_code
_entity_poly.pdbx_strand_id
1 'polypeptide(L)'
;MIGPYVNRLDLNDLFIFVNVVDRGGFTAAVASTGMPKSTLSHRMQQLEGELGVRLLSRTSRRFGMTEAGGEFYQHALAALREAEMAEMSVRQRLLEPVGTIRCTAGVATMNFAMAGMIADFLRVYPKINMVAHAADRTIDIVGENYDVAIRAHEAPLPDSDLVQRMLGVAPWFLFAGSSYLAERGAPATPAELSSHASIFFARANAPLNWRLRHVTLSIEEIAVPIMPRLQSEDMLSLQHAAISGLGIVALPSYIARAAVARGELHRVLPEWIAGDARITALVPSRKGLLPSVRVFLDHLASEFPKIL
;
A
#
# COMPACT_ATOMS: atom_id res chain seq x y z
N MET A 1 -30.35 8.01 21.78
CA MET A 1 -31.70 8.08 21.16
C MET A 1 -31.51 8.34 19.68
N ILE A 2 -31.94 7.42 18.84
CA ILE A 2 -31.90 7.56 17.36
C ILE A 2 -33.13 8.41 17.01
N GLY A 3 -32.92 9.57 16.36
CA GLY A 3 -34.00 10.50 16.04
C GLY A 3 -34.96 9.96 14.94
N PRO A 4 -36.14 10.53 14.76
CA PRO A 4 -37.20 9.98 13.90
C PRO A 4 -36.91 9.95 12.39
N TYR A 5 -35.78 10.46 11.94
CA TYR A 5 -35.40 10.55 10.52
C TYR A 5 -34.66 9.31 9.98
N VAL A 6 -34.17 8.40 10.84
CA VAL A 6 -33.41 7.20 10.42
C VAL A 6 -34.31 6.10 9.83
N ASN A 7 -35.65 6.24 9.95
CA ASN A 7 -36.60 5.18 9.58
C ASN A 7 -36.95 5.13 8.08
N ARG A 8 -36.24 5.86 7.21
CA ARG A 8 -36.56 5.94 5.77
C ARG A 8 -35.46 5.40 4.86
N LEU A 9 -34.20 5.30 5.32
CA LEU A 9 -33.12 4.80 4.51
C LEU A 9 -32.98 3.28 4.66
N ASP A 10 -33.20 2.55 3.57
CA ASP A 10 -32.95 1.11 3.53
C ASP A 10 -31.47 0.85 3.17
N LEU A 11 -30.80 0.03 3.96
CA LEU A 11 -29.40 -0.39 3.70
C LEU A 11 -29.25 -1.03 2.30
N ASN A 12 -30.30 -1.68 1.78
CA ASN A 12 -30.29 -2.22 0.43
C ASN A 12 -30.23 -1.11 -0.64
N ASP A 13 -30.80 0.07 -0.39
CA ASP A 13 -30.71 1.19 -1.32
C ASP A 13 -29.30 1.81 -1.30
N LEU A 14 -28.67 1.87 -0.12
CA LEU A 14 -27.26 2.25 -0.02
C LEU A 14 -26.37 1.27 -0.77
N PHE A 15 -26.61 -0.04 -0.61
CA PHE A 15 -25.88 -1.10 -1.31
C PHE A 15 -26.03 -0.98 -2.83
N ILE A 16 -27.26 -0.77 -3.32
CA ILE A 16 -27.54 -0.57 -4.75
C ILE A 16 -26.81 0.66 -5.26
N PHE A 17 -26.92 1.79 -4.56
CA PHE A 17 -26.27 3.04 -4.96
C PHE A 17 -24.75 2.87 -5.08
N VAL A 18 -24.08 2.33 -4.05
CA VAL A 18 -22.65 2.10 -4.04
C VAL A 18 -22.24 1.17 -5.20
N ASN A 19 -22.96 0.04 -5.41
CA ASN A 19 -22.66 -0.86 -6.51
C ASN A 19 -22.84 -0.23 -7.89
N VAL A 20 -23.88 0.59 -8.10
CA VAL A 20 -24.10 1.29 -9.36
C VAL A 20 -22.98 2.30 -9.65
N VAL A 21 -22.48 2.98 -8.63
CA VAL A 21 -21.35 3.91 -8.73
C VAL A 21 -20.05 3.15 -9.02
N ASP A 22 -19.70 2.16 -8.21
CA ASP A 22 -18.45 1.39 -8.33
C ASP A 22 -18.30 0.68 -9.66
N ARG A 23 -19.42 0.21 -10.24
CA ARG A 23 -19.46 -0.49 -11.53
C ARG A 23 -19.61 0.44 -12.73
N GLY A 24 -19.72 1.75 -12.50
CA GLY A 24 -19.86 2.74 -13.56
C GLY A 24 -21.21 2.70 -14.29
N GLY A 25 -22.26 2.15 -13.64
CA GLY A 25 -23.63 2.20 -14.15
C GLY A 25 -24.50 0.98 -13.88
N PHE A 26 -25.80 1.14 -14.15
CA PHE A 26 -26.83 0.15 -13.84
C PHE A 26 -26.61 -1.20 -14.53
N THR A 27 -26.15 -1.20 -15.78
CA THR A 27 -25.99 -2.45 -16.54
C THR A 27 -24.87 -3.31 -15.97
N ALA A 28 -23.76 -2.69 -15.57
CA ALA A 28 -22.64 -3.39 -14.94
C ALA A 28 -22.97 -3.85 -13.50
N ALA A 29 -23.82 -3.09 -12.78
CA ALA A 29 -24.26 -3.44 -11.42
C ALA A 29 -25.21 -4.67 -11.39
N VAL A 30 -25.90 -5.02 -12.48
CA VAL A 30 -26.73 -6.24 -12.55
C VAL A 30 -25.92 -7.49 -12.24
N ALA A 31 -24.71 -7.61 -12.78
CA ALA A 31 -23.85 -8.78 -12.56
C ALA A 31 -23.38 -8.93 -11.11
N SER A 32 -23.19 -7.81 -10.40
CA SER A 32 -22.72 -7.83 -8.99
C SER A 32 -23.85 -7.93 -7.98
N THR A 33 -25.02 -7.40 -8.29
CA THR A 33 -26.17 -7.39 -7.36
C THR A 33 -27.15 -8.54 -7.57
N GLY A 34 -27.11 -9.20 -8.72
CA GLY A 34 -28.11 -10.21 -9.13
C GLY A 34 -29.51 -9.64 -9.39
N MET A 35 -29.67 -8.30 -9.35
CA MET A 35 -30.98 -7.65 -9.51
C MET A 35 -31.19 -7.18 -10.94
N PRO A 36 -32.44 -7.27 -11.50
CA PRO A 36 -32.77 -6.71 -12.81
C PRO A 36 -32.50 -5.20 -12.87
N LYS A 37 -32.06 -4.71 -14.03
CA LYS A 37 -31.76 -3.29 -14.25
C LYS A 37 -32.97 -2.38 -13.94
N SER A 38 -34.19 -2.82 -14.23
CA SER A 38 -35.43 -2.09 -13.90
C SER A 38 -35.59 -1.90 -12.39
N THR A 39 -35.33 -2.93 -11.61
CA THR A 39 -35.37 -2.90 -10.14
C THR A 39 -34.32 -1.93 -9.59
N LEU A 40 -33.07 -2.04 -10.05
CA LEU A 40 -32.01 -1.13 -9.65
C LEU A 40 -32.36 0.34 -9.96
N SER A 41 -32.88 0.59 -11.17
CA SER A 41 -33.27 1.95 -11.58
C SER A 41 -34.46 2.48 -10.77
N HIS A 42 -35.45 1.64 -10.47
CA HIS A 42 -36.60 2.03 -9.66
C HIS A 42 -36.21 2.37 -8.23
N ARG A 43 -35.45 1.49 -7.55
CA ARG A 43 -34.99 1.74 -6.18
C ARG A 43 -34.09 2.97 -6.09
N MET A 44 -33.26 3.22 -7.09
CA MET A 44 -32.44 4.42 -7.16
C MET A 44 -33.28 5.70 -7.31
N GLN A 45 -34.34 5.67 -8.12
CA GLN A 45 -35.28 6.78 -8.24
C GLN A 45 -36.05 7.04 -6.94
N GLN A 46 -36.46 5.98 -6.24
CA GLN A 46 -37.10 6.07 -4.96
C GLN A 46 -36.17 6.72 -3.92
N LEU A 47 -34.92 6.29 -3.82
CA LEU A 47 -33.90 6.86 -2.93
C LEU A 47 -33.69 8.36 -3.20
N GLU A 48 -33.50 8.75 -4.47
CA GLU A 48 -33.37 10.15 -4.88
C GLU A 48 -34.63 10.98 -4.55
N GLY A 49 -35.81 10.37 -4.70
CA GLY A 49 -37.09 10.99 -4.35
C GLY A 49 -37.26 11.20 -2.85
N GLU A 50 -36.86 10.25 -2.02
CA GLU A 50 -36.91 10.34 -0.55
C GLU A 50 -35.91 11.37 -0.01
N LEU A 51 -34.73 11.48 -0.62
CA LEU A 51 -33.72 12.47 -0.28
C LEU A 51 -34.01 13.87 -0.85
N GLY A 52 -34.90 13.97 -1.84
CA GLY A 52 -35.24 15.23 -2.52
C GLY A 52 -34.12 15.79 -3.39
N VAL A 53 -33.07 14.99 -3.66
CA VAL A 53 -31.89 15.39 -4.43
C VAL A 53 -31.44 14.27 -5.36
N ARG A 54 -30.92 14.63 -6.52
CA ARG A 54 -30.29 13.65 -7.42
C ARG A 54 -28.89 13.32 -6.97
N LEU A 55 -28.59 12.03 -6.88
CA LEU A 55 -27.28 11.50 -6.55
C LEU A 55 -26.47 11.14 -7.80
N LEU A 56 -27.17 10.76 -8.90
CA LEU A 56 -26.53 10.36 -10.15
C LEU A 56 -26.81 11.39 -11.26
N SER A 57 -25.76 11.75 -11.98
CA SER A 57 -25.86 12.57 -13.18
C SER A 57 -26.19 11.68 -14.38
N ARG A 58 -27.35 11.92 -14.99
CA ARG A 58 -27.81 11.22 -16.21
C ARG A 58 -27.60 12.13 -17.42
N THR A 59 -26.34 12.37 -17.80
CA THR A 59 -26.11 12.92 -19.14
C THR A 59 -25.91 11.76 -20.12
N SER A 60 -26.46 11.89 -21.33
CA SER A 60 -26.45 10.84 -22.38
C SER A 60 -25.03 10.42 -22.82
N ARG A 61 -23.98 11.03 -22.32
CA ARG A 61 -22.59 10.80 -22.75
C ARG A 61 -21.66 10.28 -21.65
N ARG A 62 -22.01 10.41 -20.36
CA ARG A 62 -21.20 9.88 -19.24
C ARG A 62 -22.07 9.59 -18.02
N PHE A 63 -21.89 8.41 -17.44
CA PHE A 63 -22.39 8.08 -16.11
C PHE A 63 -21.47 8.76 -15.07
N GLY A 64 -22.05 9.37 -14.03
CA GLY A 64 -21.28 10.02 -12.98
C GLY A 64 -22.14 10.33 -11.75
N MET A 65 -21.51 10.73 -10.66
CA MET A 65 -22.18 11.26 -9.46
C MET A 65 -22.39 12.77 -9.60
N THR A 66 -23.40 13.29 -8.89
CA THR A 66 -23.52 14.71 -8.57
C THR A 66 -22.59 15.03 -7.37
N GLU A 67 -22.44 16.30 -7.00
CA GLU A 67 -21.73 16.70 -5.77
C GLU A 67 -22.38 16.06 -4.54
N ALA A 68 -23.71 16.18 -4.39
CA ALA A 68 -24.47 15.51 -3.35
C ALA A 68 -24.33 13.98 -3.39
N GLY A 69 -24.22 13.39 -4.60
CA GLY A 69 -23.93 11.97 -4.79
C GLY A 69 -22.57 11.56 -4.25
N GLY A 70 -21.55 12.40 -4.43
CA GLY A 70 -20.21 12.16 -3.89
C GLY A 70 -20.20 12.15 -2.36
N GLU A 71 -20.82 13.15 -1.73
CA GLU A 71 -20.94 13.20 -0.25
C GLU A 71 -21.75 12.01 0.27
N PHE A 72 -22.90 11.73 -0.36
CA PHE A 72 -23.76 10.61 0.02
C PHE A 72 -23.06 9.25 -0.14
N TYR A 73 -22.20 9.09 -1.17
CA TYR A 73 -21.42 7.88 -1.38
C TYR A 73 -20.51 7.56 -0.20
N GLN A 74 -19.80 8.56 0.34
CA GLN A 74 -18.93 8.37 1.49
C GLN A 74 -19.71 7.88 2.72
N HIS A 75 -20.86 8.51 3.00
CA HIS A 75 -21.71 8.12 4.12
C HIS A 75 -22.39 6.76 3.91
N ALA A 76 -22.86 6.47 2.70
CA ALA A 76 -23.45 5.17 2.35
C ALA A 76 -22.45 4.02 2.53
N LEU A 77 -21.21 4.23 2.08
CA LEU A 77 -20.15 3.25 2.24
C LEU A 77 -19.78 3.02 3.71
N ALA A 78 -19.71 4.10 4.51
CA ALA A 78 -19.45 3.99 5.96
C ALA A 78 -20.58 3.23 6.67
N ALA A 79 -21.84 3.50 6.32
CA ALA A 79 -23.00 2.81 6.89
C ALA A 79 -23.03 1.31 6.54
N LEU A 80 -22.69 0.95 5.30
CA LEU A 80 -22.59 -0.45 4.87
C LEU A 80 -21.47 -1.18 5.60
N ARG A 81 -20.31 -0.55 5.79
CA ARG A 81 -19.22 -1.12 6.58
C ARG A 81 -19.60 -1.34 8.04
N GLU A 82 -20.32 -0.42 8.64
CA GLU A 82 -20.79 -0.56 10.02
C GLU A 82 -21.80 -1.71 10.15
N ALA A 83 -22.70 -1.87 9.16
CA ALA A 83 -23.63 -3.00 9.11
C ALA A 83 -22.90 -4.34 8.95
N GLU A 84 -21.89 -4.43 8.09
CA GLU A 84 -21.02 -5.60 7.98
C GLU A 84 -20.31 -5.91 9.29
N MET A 85 -19.80 -4.91 9.97
CA MET A 85 -19.15 -5.08 11.28
C MET A 85 -20.12 -5.57 12.34
N ALA A 86 -21.36 -5.07 12.37
CA ALA A 86 -22.39 -5.54 13.27
C ALA A 86 -22.72 -7.02 13.02
N GLU A 87 -22.90 -7.42 11.77
CA GLU A 87 -23.10 -8.81 11.38
C GLU A 87 -21.91 -9.69 11.76
N MET A 88 -20.70 -9.24 11.47
CA MET A 88 -19.47 -9.96 11.82
C MET A 88 -19.23 -10.04 13.33
N SER A 89 -19.62 -9.06 14.12
CA SER A 89 -19.49 -9.12 15.58
C SER A 89 -20.30 -10.26 16.19
N VAL A 90 -21.42 -10.60 15.56
CA VAL A 90 -22.26 -11.76 15.95
C VAL A 90 -21.69 -13.05 15.38
N ARG A 91 -21.18 -13.01 14.14
CA ARG A 91 -20.52 -14.15 13.47
C ARG A 91 -19.12 -14.46 14.01
N GLN A 92 -18.48 -13.58 14.76
CA GLN A 92 -17.17 -13.81 15.44
C GLN A 92 -17.19 -15.03 16.38
N ARG A 93 -18.35 -15.57 16.68
CA ARG A 93 -18.48 -16.91 17.30
C ARG A 93 -18.29 -18.07 16.30
N LEU A 94 -18.16 -17.79 15.00
CA LEU A 94 -17.93 -18.75 13.90
C LEU A 94 -16.70 -18.29 13.09
N LEU A 95 -15.61 -18.52 13.60
CA LEU A 95 -14.16 -18.63 13.38
C LEU A 95 -13.55 -18.47 11.97
N GLU A 96 -14.22 -18.08 10.90
CA GLU A 96 -13.56 -17.89 9.61
C GLU A 96 -13.62 -16.42 9.13
N PRO A 97 -12.45 -15.76 8.93
CA PRO A 97 -12.39 -14.44 8.30
C PRO A 97 -12.85 -14.51 6.84
N VAL A 98 -13.79 -13.64 6.46
CA VAL A 98 -14.37 -13.56 5.11
C VAL A 98 -14.46 -12.12 4.64
N GLY A 99 -14.70 -11.89 3.35
CA GLY A 99 -14.94 -10.57 2.76
C GLY A 99 -13.83 -10.09 1.85
N THR A 100 -13.84 -8.82 1.49
CA THR A 100 -12.84 -8.20 0.60
C THR A 100 -11.99 -7.20 1.36
N ILE A 101 -10.66 -7.35 1.27
CA ILE A 101 -9.68 -6.40 1.79
C ILE A 101 -9.20 -5.50 0.63
N ARG A 102 -9.30 -4.19 0.82
CA ARG A 102 -8.73 -3.19 -0.09
C ARG A 102 -7.43 -2.68 0.51
N CYS A 103 -6.29 -3.03 -0.08
CA CYS A 103 -4.99 -2.57 0.39
C CYS A 103 -4.23 -1.75 -0.64
N THR A 104 -3.38 -0.85 -0.16
CA THR A 104 -2.42 -0.13 -0.99
C THR A 104 -1.03 -0.19 -0.37
N ALA A 105 -0.01 -0.20 -1.21
CA ALA A 105 1.39 -0.13 -0.77
C ALA A 105 2.22 0.68 -1.78
N GLY A 106 3.39 1.16 -1.36
CA GLY A 106 4.39 1.68 -2.28
C GLY A 106 4.77 0.62 -3.32
N VAL A 107 5.07 1.06 -4.55
CA VAL A 107 5.34 0.15 -5.69
C VAL A 107 6.43 -0.86 -5.35
N ALA A 108 7.55 -0.42 -4.79
CA ALA A 108 8.64 -1.30 -4.41
C ALA A 108 8.23 -2.29 -3.29
N THR A 109 7.51 -1.83 -2.27
CA THR A 109 7.03 -2.68 -1.17
C THR A 109 6.06 -3.73 -1.68
N MET A 110 5.15 -3.36 -2.58
CA MET A 110 4.22 -4.31 -3.20
C MET A 110 4.96 -5.39 -3.97
N ASN A 111 5.88 -5.00 -4.85
CA ASN A 111 6.55 -5.93 -5.77
C ASN A 111 7.57 -6.83 -5.07
N PHE A 112 8.37 -6.30 -4.16
CA PHE A 112 9.50 -7.02 -3.57
C PHE A 112 9.20 -7.70 -2.22
N ALA A 113 8.12 -7.30 -1.54
CA ALA A 113 7.74 -7.86 -0.25
C ALA A 113 6.35 -8.48 -0.28
N MET A 114 5.32 -7.68 -0.60
CA MET A 114 3.93 -8.08 -0.37
C MET A 114 3.39 -9.10 -1.38
N ALA A 115 3.89 -9.15 -2.60
CA ALA A 115 3.34 -10.04 -3.64
C ALA A 115 3.31 -11.51 -3.19
N GLY A 116 4.40 -12.01 -2.60
CA GLY A 116 4.47 -13.36 -2.02
C GLY A 116 3.58 -13.51 -0.79
N MET A 117 3.65 -12.54 0.13
CA MET A 117 2.85 -12.54 1.38
C MET A 117 1.35 -12.57 1.10
N ILE A 118 0.87 -11.81 0.09
CA ILE A 118 -0.54 -11.79 -0.33
C ILE A 118 -0.95 -13.17 -0.87
N ALA A 119 -0.13 -13.78 -1.71
CA ALA A 119 -0.42 -15.09 -2.28
C ALA A 119 -0.51 -16.17 -1.18
N ASP A 120 0.40 -16.16 -0.22
CA ASP A 120 0.40 -17.08 0.92
C ASP A 120 -0.79 -16.83 1.85
N PHE A 121 -1.11 -15.58 2.13
CA PHE A 121 -2.27 -15.19 2.92
C PHE A 121 -3.59 -15.70 2.29
N LEU A 122 -3.80 -15.46 1.00
CA LEU A 122 -5.02 -15.88 0.32
C LEU A 122 -5.16 -17.42 0.21
N ARG A 123 -4.04 -18.14 0.23
CA ARG A 123 -4.05 -19.61 0.29
C ARG A 123 -4.53 -20.11 1.66
N VAL A 124 -4.16 -19.41 2.73
CA VAL A 124 -4.59 -19.73 4.10
C VAL A 124 -6.06 -19.34 4.36
N TYR A 125 -6.49 -18.23 3.74
CA TYR A 125 -7.85 -17.69 3.93
C TYR A 125 -8.65 -17.66 2.62
N PRO A 126 -9.12 -18.80 2.12
CA PRO A 126 -9.73 -18.92 0.78
C PRO A 126 -11.07 -18.16 0.62
N LYS A 127 -11.70 -17.73 1.73
CA LYS A 127 -12.94 -16.93 1.71
C LYS A 127 -12.70 -15.42 1.73
N ILE A 128 -11.42 -15.00 1.73
CA ILE A 128 -11.04 -13.60 1.62
C ILE A 128 -10.71 -13.29 0.15
N ASN A 129 -11.25 -12.18 -0.34
CA ASN A 129 -10.84 -11.56 -1.60
C ASN A 129 -9.94 -10.35 -1.29
N MET A 130 -9.06 -10.00 -2.22
CA MET A 130 -8.20 -8.84 -2.05
C MET A 130 -8.18 -7.97 -3.31
N VAL A 131 -8.22 -6.65 -3.09
CA VAL A 131 -7.95 -5.63 -4.10
C VAL A 131 -6.70 -4.90 -3.64
N ALA A 132 -5.58 -5.12 -4.34
CA ALA A 132 -4.27 -4.56 -4.00
C ALA A 132 -3.83 -3.54 -5.05
N HIS A 133 -3.48 -2.33 -4.61
CA HIS A 133 -2.99 -1.26 -5.48
C HIS A 133 -1.57 -0.87 -5.09
N ALA A 134 -0.70 -0.74 -6.08
CA ALA A 134 0.65 -0.23 -5.91
C ALA A 134 0.70 1.25 -6.32
N ALA A 135 1.08 2.14 -5.40
CA ALA A 135 1.20 3.57 -5.67
C ALA A 135 2.15 4.26 -4.68
N ASP A 136 3.04 5.11 -5.21
CA ASP A 136 3.96 5.91 -4.40
C ASP A 136 3.44 7.31 -4.08
N ARG A 137 2.32 7.73 -4.72
CA ARG A 137 1.63 8.97 -4.36
C ARG A 137 1.05 8.91 -2.95
N THR A 138 0.89 10.06 -2.33
CA THR A 138 0.08 10.18 -1.12
C THR A 138 -1.37 9.76 -1.43
N ILE A 139 -1.93 8.92 -0.59
CA ILE A 139 -3.28 8.36 -0.73
C ILE A 139 -4.10 8.77 0.48
N ASP A 140 -5.29 9.28 0.23
CA ASP A 140 -6.31 9.42 1.26
C ASP A 140 -6.95 8.04 1.51
N ILE A 141 -6.48 7.37 2.57
CA ILE A 141 -6.89 6.00 2.90
C ILE A 141 -8.40 5.92 3.13
N VAL A 142 -8.98 6.90 3.79
CA VAL A 142 -10.41 6.95 4.10
C VAL A 142 -11.21 7.35 2.85
N GLY A 143 -10.83 8.45 2.21
CA GLY A 143 -11.55 8.97 1.03
C GLY A 143 -11.47 8.07 -0.20
N GLU A 144 -10.38 7.29 -0.35
CA GLU A 144 -10.23 6.32 -1.44
C GLU A 144 -10.63 4.89 -1.04
N ASN A 145 -11.23 4.71 0.14
CA ASN A 145 -11.81 3.44 0.63
C ASN A 145 -10.82 2.28 0.75
N TYR A 146 -9.63 2.54 1.25
CA TYR A 146 -8.69 1.48 1.62
C TYR A 146 -8.90 1.05 3.06
N ASP A 147 -8.83 -0.26 3.31
CA ASP A 147 -8.86 -0.85 4.64
C ASP A 147 -7.48 -0.78 5.30
N VAL A 148 -6.42 -0.87 4.49
CA VAL A 148 -5.02 -0.80 4.96
C VAL A 148 -4.11 -0.20 3.90
N ALA A 149 -3.17 0.63 4.34
CA ALA A 149 -2.05 1.09 3.52
C ALA A 149 -0.72 0.70 4.16
N ILE A 150 0.19 0.15 3.37
CA ILE A 150 1.55 -0.17 3.79
C ILE A 150 2.49 0.87 3.21
N ARG A 151 3.27 1.51 4.08
CA ARG A 151 4.22 2.56 3.68
C ARG A 151 5.61 2.30 4.23
N ALA A 152 6.58 2.40 3.33
CA ALA A 152 7.99 2.48 3.68
C ALA A 152 8.37 3.96 3.81
N HIS A 153 8.93 4.35 4.94
CA HIS A 153 9.30 5.74 5.21
C HIS A 153 10.54 5.81 6.10
N GLU A 154 11.32 6.87 5.96
CA GLU A 154 12.51 7.13 6.77
C GLU A 154 12.19 8.14 7.87
N ALA A 155 11.55 9.25 7.50
CA ALA A 155 11.05 10.23 8.47
C ALA A 155 9.76 9.72 9.15
N PRO A 156 9.46 10.18 10.36
CA PRO A 156 8.16 9.94 10.98
C PRO A 156 7.01 10.33 10.04
N LEU A 157 5.97 9.53 10.03
CA LEU A 157 4.75 9.87 9.30
C LEU A 157 4.08 11.08 9.97
N PRO A 158 3.42 11.96 9.20
CA PRO A 158 2.69 13.09 9.78
C PRO A 158 1.58 12.61 10.71
N ASP A 159 1.23 13.45 11.67
CA ASP A 159 0.10 13.22 12.57
C ASP A 159 -1.19 13.09 11.76
N SER A 160 -1.97 12.07 12.07
CA SER A 160 -3.25 11.77 11.41
C SER A 160 -4.12 10.92 12.34
N ASP A 161 -5.42 10.85 12.06
CA ASP A 161 -6.35 9.98 12.77
C ASP A 161 -6.15 8.48 12.45
N LEU A 162 -5.19 8.16 11.58
CA LEU A 162 -4.87 6.80 11.21
C LEU A 162 -4.10 6.09 12.33
N VAL A 163 -4.46 4.87 12.55
CA VAL A 163 -3.70 4.01 13.47
C VAL A 163 -2.49 3.45 12.74
N GLN A 164 -1.33 3.63 13.34
CA GLN A 164 -0.06 3.14 12.84
C GLN A 164 0.34 1.84 13.55
N ARG A 165 0.69 0.82 12.77
CA ARG A 165 1.28 -0.43 13.26
C ARG A 165 2.61 -0.65 12.55
N MET A 166 3.71 -0.57 13.28
CA MET A 166 5.03 -0.90 12.74
C MET A 166 5.09 -2.40 12.41
N LEU A 167 5.55 -2.74 11.21
CA LEU A 167 5.75 -4.09 10.73
C LEU A 167 7.23 -4.50 10.76
N GLY A 168 8.14 -3.53 10.69
CA GLY A 168 9.57 -3.75 10.79
C GLY A 168 10.40 -2.57 10.29
N VAL A 169 11.71 -2.76 10.32
CA VAL A 169 12.70 -1.79 9.83
C VAL A 169 13.58 -2.48 8.81
N ALA A 170 13.64 -1.96 7.60
CA ALA A 170 14.48 -2.45 6.51
C ALA A 170 15.78 -1.62 6.46
N PRO A 171 16.93 -2.18 6.81
CA PRO A 171 18.20 -1.48 6.62
C PRO A 171 18.51 -1.36 5.13
N TRP A 172 19.11 -0.24 4.75
CA TRP A 172 19.63 0.00 3.40
C TRP A 172 21.10 -0.39 3.39
N PHE A 173 21.46 -1.26 2.46
CA PHE A 173 22.84 -1.65 2.24
C PHE A 173 23.30 -1.21 0.86
N LEU A 174 24.63 -1.17 0.69
CA LEU A 174 25.26 -0.90 -0.59
C LEU A 174 25.46 -2.22 -1.36
N PHE A 175 25.08 -2.22 -2.64
CA PHE A 175 25.18 -3.37 -3.52
C PHE A 175 25.82 -2.99 -4.86
N ALA A 176 26.51 -3.96 -5.47
CA ALA A 176 27.02 -3.87 -6.83
C ALA A 176 26.84 -5.19 -7.54
N GLY A 177 26.73 -5.15 -8.86
CA GLY A 177 26.65 -6.33 -9.71
C GLY A 177 28.00 -7.03 -9.85
N SER A 178 27.98 -8.34 -10.12
CA SER A 178 29.20 -9.16 -10.28
C SER A 178 30.14 -8.61 -11.36
N SER A 179 29.61 -8.16 -12.50
CA SER A 179 30.40 -7.59 -13.61
C SER A 179 31.13 -6.31 -13.21
N TYR A 180 30.44 -5.43 -12.44
CA TYR A 180 31.05 -4.20 -11.94
C TYR A 180 32.20 -4.48 -11.00
N LEU A 181 32.00 -5.42 -10.05
CA LEU A 181 33.03 -5.78 -9.08
C LEU A 181 34.24 -6.50 -9.73
N ALA A 182 34.00 -7.28 -10.78
CA ALA A 182 35.10 -7.92 -11.54
C ALA A 182 35.95 -6.87 -12.26
N GLU A 183 35.36 -5.79 -12.77
CA GLU A 183 36.09 -4.72 -13.49
C GLU A 183 36.75 -3.71 -12.56
N ARG A 184 36.03 -3.29 -11.50
CA ARG A 184 36.40 -2.14 -10.66
C ARG A 184 36.87 -2.49 -9.25
N GLY A 185 36.71 -3.74 -8.84
CA GLY A 185 36.91 -4.16 -7.45
C GLY A 185 35.80 -3.67 -6.51
N ALA A 186 35.86 -4.13 -5.28
CA ALA A 186 34.98 -3.66 -4.21
C ALA A 186 35.68 -2.58 -3.39
N PRO A 187 34.96 -1.49 -2.98
CA PRO A 187 35.54 -0.51 -2.06
C PRO A 187 35.83 -1.17 -0.71
N ALA A 188 37.01 -0.92 -0.15
CA ALA A 188 37.44 -1.40 1.15
C ALA A 188 37.00 -0.45 2.28
N THR A 189 36.84 0.82 1.98
CA THR A 189 36.46 1.87 2.94
C THR A 189 35.36 2.77 2.37
N PRO A 190 34.55 3.44 3.24
CA PRO A 190 33.58 4.42 2.79
C PRO A 190 34.16 5.53 1.90
N ALA A 191 35.39 5.97 2.15
CA ALA A 191 36.04 7.05 1.40
C ALA A 191 36.26 6.66 -0.08
N GLU A 192 36.51 5.40 -0.38
CA GLU A 192 36.71 4.90 -1.73
C GLU A 192 35.43 4.93 -2.59
N LEU A 193 34.25 4.98 -1.98
CA LEU A 193 32.97 5.12 -2.70
C LEU A 193 32.94 6.36 -3.64
N SER A 194 33.65 7.42 -3.28
CA SER A 194 33.73 8.63 -4.11
C SER A 194 34.41 8.39 -5.48
N SER A 195 35.22 7.33 -5.60
CA SER A 195 35.89 6.93 -6.84
C SER A 195 35.09 5.90 -7.65
N HIS A 196 34.03 5.35 -7.07
CA HIS A 196 33.15 4.40 -7.75
C HIS A 196 31.99 5.07 -8.44
N ALA A 197 31.53 4.48 -9.54
CA ALA A 197 30.28 4.89 -10.19
C ALA A 197 29.11 4.60 -9.24
N SER A 198 28.21 5.57 -9.08
CA SER A 198 27.06 5.48 -8.17
C SER A 198 25.74 5.52 -8.92
N ILE A 199 24.75 4.87 -8.33
CA ILE A 199 23.34 4.83 -8.74
C ILE A 199 22.55 5.30 -7.53
N PHE A 200 21.66 6.27 -7.70
CA PHE A 200 21.05 6.97 -6.59
C PHE A 200 19.53 6.97 -6.63
N PHE A 201 18.91 6.69 -5.51
CA PHE A 201 17.49 6.85 -5.33
C PHE A 201 17.15 8.34 -5.24
N ALA A 202 16.49 8.85 -6.27
CA ALA A 202 16.15 10.26 -6.37
C ALA A 202 15.07 10.62 -5.34
N ARG A 203 15.32 11.68 -4.58
CA ARG A 203 14.35 12.30 -3.68
C ARG A 203 14.38 13.80 -3.92
N ALA A 204 13.22 14.43 -3.84
CA ALA A 204 13.15 15.87 -3.98
C ALA A 204 14.06 16.57 -2.95
N ASN A 205 14.97 17.42 -3.44
CA ASN A 205 15.90 18.20 -2.63
C ASN A 205 16.87 17.38 -1.72
N ALA A 206 17.06 16.09 -1.96
CA ALA A 206 18.03 15.31 -1.21
C ALA A 206 19.47 15.63 -1.67
N PRO A 207 20.43 15.78 -0.75
CA PRO A 207 21.83 15.95 -1.11
C PRO A 207 22.36 14.67 -1.77
N LEU A 208 23.22 14.84 -2.78
CA LEU A 208 23.86 13.72 -3.48
C LEU A 208 24.99 13.13 -2.63
N ASN A 209 24.65 12.46 -1.58
CA ASN A 209 25.57 11.72 -0.73
C ASN A 209 24.92 10.47 -0.17
N TRP A 210 25.74 9.51 0.21
CA TRP A 210 25.33 8.42 1.09
C TRP A 210 25.73 8.74 2.51
N ARG A 211 24.78 8.65 3.44
CA ARG A 211 25.03 8.77 4.87
C ARG A 211 25.21 7.36 5.42
N LEU A 212 26.41 7.04 5.86
CA LEU A 212 26.81 5.70 6.26
C LEU A 212 26.99 5.62 7.78
N ARG A 213 26.30 4.69 8.39
CA ARG A 213 26.44 4.35 9.81
C ARG A 213 27.05 2.96 9.95
N HIS A 214 28.04 2.82 10.82
CA HIS A 214 28.63 1.50 11.09
C HIS A 214 27.67 0.62 11.91
N VAL A 215 27.60 -0.68 11.63
CA VAL A 215 26.64 -1.61 12.23
C VAL A 215 26.85 -1.78 13.74
N THR A 216 28.10 -1.84 14.19
CA THR A 216 28.48 -2.16 15.58
C THR A 216 29.23 -1.04 16.31
N LEU A 217 29.98 -0.21 15.59
CA LEU A 217 30.75 0.85 16.19
C LEU A 217 29.93 2.11 16.38
N SER A 218 29.96 2.69 17.59
CA SER A 218 29.36 3.99 17.89
C SER A 218 30.23 5.14 17.38
N ILE A 219 30.46 5.18 16.06
CA ILE A 219 31.17 6.28 15.39
C ILE A 219 30.14 7.20 14.72
N GLU A 220 30.53 8.44 14.50
CA GLU A 220 29.69 9.39 13.78
C GLU A 220 29.36 8.92 12.38
N GLU A 221 28.18 9.30 11.91
CA GLU A 221 27.72 9.02 10.56
C GLU A 221 28.63 9.70 9.52
N ILE A 222 29.06 8.95 8.53
CA ILE A 222 29.94 9.44 7.47
C ILE A 222 29.10 9.82 6.26
N ALA A 223 29.14 11.09 5.83
CA ALA A 223 28.54 11.53 4.59
C ALA A 223 29.55 11.41 3.44
N VAL A 224 29.30 10.53 2.49
CA VAL A 224 30.14 10.33 1.32
C VAL A 224 29.50 11.00 0.10
N PRO A 225 30.08 12.08 -0.45
CA PRO A 225 29.59 12.71 -1.69
C PRO A 225 29.65 11.72 -2.85
N ILE A 226 28.63 11.75 -3.71
CA ILE A 226 28.55 10.89 -4.89
C ILE A 226 28.19 11.69 -6.14
N MET A 227 28.59 11.17 -7.29
CA MET A 227 28.20 11.68 -8.61
C MET A 227 27.46 10.57 -9.36
N PRO A 228 26.12 10.47 -9.19
CA PRO A 228 25.39 9.34 -9.74
C PRO A 228 25.27 9.42 -11.27
N ARG A 229 25.56 8.30 -11.93
CA ARG A 229 25.32 8.10 -13.37
C ARG A 229 23.84 7.87 -13.69
N LEU A 230 23.08 7.35 -12.71
CA LEU A 230 21.64 7.17 -12.80
C LEU A 230 21.01 7.66 -11.50
N GLN A 231 19.96 8.44 -11.65
CA GLN A 231 19.04 8.81 -10.56
C GLN A 231 17.63 8.38 -10.98
N SER A 232 16.93 7.71 -10.10
CA SER A 232 15.54 7.26 -10.33
C SER A 232 14.79 7.16 -9.01
N GLU A 233 13.48 7.39 -9.05
CA GLU A 233 12.56 7.08 -7.95
C GLU A 233 12.08 5.61 -8.00
N ASP A 234 12.39 4.90 -9.08
CA ASP A 234 11.99 3.51 -9.26
C ASP A 234 13.08 2.53 -8.82
N MET A 235 12.81 1.82 -7.73
CA MET A 235 13.75 0.85 -7.13
C MET A 235 14.08 -0.33 -8.06
N LEU A 236 13.16 -0.72 -8.94
CA LEU A 236 13.39 -1.79 -9.89
C LEU A 236 14.45 -1.38 -10.92
N SER A 237 14.32 -0.17 -11.46
CA SER A 237 15.31 0.40 -12.40
C SER A 237 16.69 0.54 -11.76
N LEU A 238 16.76 0.98 -10.49
CA LEU A 238 18.03 1.07 -9.76
C LEU A 238 18.68 -0.30 -9.56
N GLN A 239 17.87 -1.30 -9.16
CA GLN A 239 18.35 -2.67 -8.98
C GLN A 239 18.90 -3.25 -10.30
N HIS A 240 18.14 -3.11 -11.41
CA HIS A 240 18.57 -3.58 -12.71
C HIS A 240 19.84 -2.89 -13.20
N ALA A 241 19.97 -1.59 -12.99
CA ALA A 241 21.18 -0.86 -13.35
C ALA A 241 22.42 -1.38 -12.60
N ALA A 242 22.27 -1.70 -11.31
CA ALA A 242 23.35 -2.26 -10.50
C ALA A 242 23.72 -3.69 -10.96
N ILE A 243 22.72 -4.54 -11.22
CA ILE A 243 22.92 -5.90 -11.77
C ILE A 243 23.67 -5.83 -13.10
N SER A 244 23.33 -4.86 -13.96
CA SER A 244 23.96 -4.64 -15.27
C SER A 244 25.36 -4.00 -15.17
N GLY A 245 25.92 -3.83 -13.97
CA GLY A 245 27.27 -3.32 -13.77
C GLY A 245 27.43 -1.81 -13.92
N LEU A 246 26.35 -1.01 -13.78
CA LEU A 246 26.44 0.45 -13.95
C LEU A 246 27.17 1.13 -12.78
N GLY A 247 27.16 0.53 -11.58
CA GLY A 247 27.78 1.10 -10.39
C GLY A 247 27.24 0.50 -9.09
N ILE A 248 27.56 1.19 -8.00
CA ILE A 248 27.09 0.86 -6.64
C ILE A 248 25.74 1.56 -6.38
N VAL A 249 24.82 0.86 -5.71
CA VAL A 249 23.49 1.38 -5.32
C VAL A 249 23.23 1.11 -3.84
N ALA A 250 22.56 2.03 -3.17
CA ALA A 250 21.97 1.77 -1.86
C ALA A 250 20.52 1.29 -2.03
N LEU A 251 20.17 0.13 -1.49
CA LEU A 251 18.83 -0.46 -1.55
C LEU A 251 18.41 -1.00 -0.19
N PRO A 252 17.12 -0.95 0.16
CA PRO A 252 16.56 -1.71 1.26
C PRO A 252 16.86 -3.21 1.13
N SER A 253 17.13 -3.87 2.26
CA SER A 253 17.51 -5.30 2.30
C SER A 253 16.55 -6.19 1.50
N TYR A 254 15.25 -6.01 1.68
CA TYR A 254 14.22 -6.85 1.06
C TYR A 254 14.16 -6.70 -0.48
N ILE A 255 14.56 -5.55 -1.02
CA ILE A 255 14.61 -5.31 -2.46
C ILE A 255 15.75 -6.10 -3.10
N ALA A 256 16.94 -6.07 -2.50
CA ALA A 256 18.12 -6.74 -3.03
C ALA A 256 18.11 -8.27 -2.82
N ARG A 257 17.35 -8.78 -1.86
CA ARG A 257 17.39 -10.16 -1.35
C ARG A 257 17.39 -11.23 -2.45
N ALA A 258 16.45 -11.15 -3.38
CA ALA A 258 16.34 -12.15 -4.43
C ALA A 258 17.54 -12.13 -5.40
N ALA A 259 18.03 -10.94 -5.76
CA ALA A 259 19.19 -10.77 -6.63
C ALA A 259 20.48 -11.22 -5.94
N VAL A 260 20.61 -10.97 -4.63
CA VAL A 260 21.73 -11.48 -3.82
C VAL A 260 21.69 -13.01 -3.76
N ALA A 261 20.52 -13.62 -3.53
CA ALA A 261 20.38 -15.08 -3.50
C ALA A 261 20.73 -15.74 -4.84
N ARG A 262 20.55 -15.04 -5.97
CA ARG A 262 20.95 -15.53 -7.32
C ARG A 262 22.41 -15.17 -7.67
N GLY A 263 23.16 -14.49 -6.80
CA GLY A 263 24.52 -14.05 -7.07
C GLY A 263 24.64 -12.92 -8.10
N GLU A 264 23.54 -12.21 -8.41
CA GLU A 264 23.51 -11.09 -9.35
C GLU A 264 23.97 -9.78 -8.69
N LEU A 265 23.68 -9.63 -7.38
CA LEU A 265 24.14 -8.51 -6.55
C LEU A 265 24.97 -9.03 -5.39
N HIS A 266 25.99 -8.26 -5.06
CA HIS A 266 26.86 -8.50 -3.91
C HIS A 266 26.85 -7.28 -3.00
N ARG A 267 26.75 -7.52 -1.69
CA ARG A 267 26.86 -6.45 -0.70
C ARG A 267 28.31 -5.95 -0.63
N VAL A 268 28.47 -4.65 -0.76
CA VAL A 268 29.78 -3.97 -0.55
C VAL A 268 29.76 -3.24 0.77
N LEU A 269 30.91 -3.06 1.41
CA LEU A 269 31.03 -2.48 2.74
C LEU A 269 30.03 -3.09 3.75
N PRO A 270 30.10 -4.39 4.04
CA PRO A 270 29.07 -5.10 4.79
C PRO A 270 28.86 -4.61 6.22
N GLU A 271 29.83 -3.90 6.79
CA GLU A 271 29.75 -3.32 8.12
C GLU A 271 29.02 -1.94 8.13
N TRP A 272 28.57 -1.47 6.98
CA TRP A 272 27.95 -0.16 6.85
C TRP A 272 26.50 -0.24 6.40
N ILE A 273 25.67 0.64 6.96
CA ILE A 273 24.26 0.84 6.64
C ILE A 273 24.12 2.24 6.04
N ALA A 274 23.44 2.33 4.89
CA ALA A 274 23.21 3.56 4.17
C ALA A 274 21.86 4.23 4.48
N GLY A 275 21.16 3.76 5.49
CA GLY A 275 19.87 4.26 5.95
C GLY A 275 18.96 3.14 6.45
N ASP A 276 17.79 3.52 6.92
CA ASP A 276 16.76 2.60 7.38
C ASP A 276 15.39 3.04 6.85
N ALA A 277 14.60 2.12 6.34
CA ALA A 277 13.19 2.36 6.02
C ALA A 277 12.30 1.64 7.04
N ARG A 278 11.40 2.37 7.68
CA ARG A 278 10.36 1.80 8.56
C ARG A 278 9.20 1.37 7.70
N ILE A 279 8.75 0.14 7.87
CA ILE A 279 7.56 -0.38 7.19
C ILE A 279 6.40 -0.30 8.18
N THR A 280 5.40 0.49 7.83
CA THR A 280 4.25 0.75 8.71
C THR A 280 2.94 0.45 7.98
N ALA A 281 2.05 -0.28 8.64
CA ALA A 281 0.66 -0.41 8.25
C ALA A 281 -0.16 0.74 8.85
N LEU A 282 -0.95 1.38 8.01
CA LEU A 282 -1.88 2.45 8.35
C LEU A 282 -3.31 1.95 8.18
N VAL A 283 -4.14 2.14 9.18
CA VAL A 283 -5.57 1.76 9.14
C VAL A 283 -6.43 2.89 9.68
N PRO A 284 -7.67 3.06 9.18
CA PRO A 284 -8.55 4.16 9.57
C PRO A 284 -8.90 4.19 11.06
N SER A 285 -9.02 3.03 11.72
CA SER A 285 -9.36 2.94 13.15
C SER A 285 -8.97 1.59 13.72
N ARG A 286 -8.75 1.54 15.05
CA ARG A 286 -8.62 0.26 15.79
C ARG A 286 -9.96 -0.33 16.19
N LYS A 287 -10.96 0.54 16.45
CA LYS A 287 -12.32 0.08 16.78
C LYS A 287 -13.04 -0.29 15.49
N GLY A 288 -13.55 -1.52 15.43
CA GLY A 288 -14.30 -1.99 14.29
C GLY A 288 -13.47 -2.46 13.09
N LEU A 289 -12.18 -2.80 13.26
CA LEU A 289 -11.45 -3.50 12.20
C LEU A 289 -12.14 -4.82 11.87
N LEU A 290 -12.45 -5.00 10.59
CA LEU A 290 -12.97 -6.26 10.07
C LEU A 290 -12.03 -7.43 10.43
N PRO A 291 -12.55 -8.61 10.81
CA PRO A 291 -11.73 -9.78 11.12
C PRO A 291 -10.74 -10.12 10.02
N SER A 292 -11.13 -10.00 8.74
CA SER A 292 -10.26 -10.20 7.58
C SER A 292 -9.06 -9.24 7.57
N VAL A 293 -9.27 -7.96 7.87
CA VAL A 293 -8.20 -6.96 7.95
C VAL A 293 -7.28 -7.24 9.13
N ARG A 294 -7.83 -7.66 10.27
CA ARG A 294 -7.03 -8.00 11.46
C ARG A 294 -6.09 -9.17 11.19
N VAL A 295 -6.60 -10.28 10.64
CA VAL A 295 -5.74 -11.44 10.34
C VAL A 295 -4.72 -11.12 9.24
N PHE A 296 -5.04 -10.23 8.30
CA PHE A 296 -4.09 -9.76 7.31
C PHE A 296 -2.96 -8.94 7.94
N LEU A 297 -3.29 -8.01 8.85
CA LEU A 297 -2.29 -7.25 9.59
C LEU A 297 -1.39 -8.14 10.47
N ASP A 298 -1.96 -9.19 11.07
CA ASP A 298 -1.20 -10.16 11.88
C ASP A 298 -0.29 -11.01 10.99
N HIS A 299 -0.77 -11.42 9.82
CA HIS A 299 0.05 -12.09 8.81
C HIS A 299 1.22 -11.22 8.37
N LEU A 300 0.98 -9.96 7.99
CA LEU A 300 2.06 -9.04 7.61
C LEU A 300 3.06 -8.82 8.75
N ALA A 301 2.58 -8.66 9.99
CA ALA A 301 3.46 -8.50 11.16
C ALA A 301 4.32 -9.74 11.44
N SER A 302 3.87 -10.92 11.05
CA SER A 302 4.64 -12.17 11.12
C SER A 302 5.64 -12.32 9.97
N GLU A 303 5.29 -11.88 8.76
CA GLU A 303 6.08 -12.13 7.56
C GLU A 303 7.16 -11.07 7.29
N PHE A 304 6.86 -9.78 7.54
CA PHE A 304 7.84 -8.72 7.29
C PHE A 304 9.17 -8.95 8.01
N PRO A 305 9.22 -9.30 9.31
CA PRO A 305 10.49 -9.53 10.02
C PRO A 305 11.35 -10.64 9.40
N LYS A 306 10.77 -11.55 8.64
CA LYS A 306 11.51 -12.66 8.01
C LYS A 306 12.28 -12.24 6.76
N ILE A 307 11.96 -11.08 6.21
CA ILE A 307 12.55 -10.61 4.95
C ILE A 307 13.37 -9.31 5.09
N LEU A 308 13.29 -8.65 6.26
CA LEU A 308 13.95 -7.37 6.55
C LEU A 308 15.40 -7.49 7.10
#